data_298ed237760d8f9b268aea7a2d665404
#
_entry.id   298ed237760d8f9b268aea7a2d665404
#
_cell.length_a   1.000
_cell.length_b   1.000
_cell.length_c   1.000
_cell.angle_alpha   90.00
_cell.angle_beta   90.00
_cell.angle_gamma   90.00
#
_symmetry.space_group_name_H-M   'P 1'
#
loop_
_entity.id
_entity.type
_entity.pdbx_description
1 polymer ?
#
loop_
_entity_poly.entity_id
_entity_poly.type
_entity_poly.pdbx_seq_one_letter_code
_entity_poly.pdbx_strand_id
1 'polypeptide(L)'
;MTTLALVDAGGANLGSVRYALERLGVEARIVRDGDGLCDAGRIILPGVGAAAPAMALLRERGLVEPLRAATVPLLGICLGMQLLFESSDEGDVACLGLLPGRVRKLRGGPGLRVPHMGWN
;
A
#
# COMPACT_ATOMS: atom_id res chain seq x y z
N MET A 1 2.55 11.56 21.76
CA MET A 1 3.31 10.55 21.00
C MET A 1 2.54 10.14 19.75
N THR A 2 3.20 10.11 18.62
CA THR A 2 2.56 9.77 17.35
C THR A 2 2.47 8.25 17.19
N THR A 3 1.26 7.73 17.02
CA THR A 3 1.05 6.30 16.75
C THR A 3 1.27 6.02 15.26
N LEU A 4 2.15 5.06 14.97
CA LEU A 4 2.37 4.60 13.60
C LEU A 4 1.54 3.36 13.34
N ALA A 5 0.64 3.44 12.37
CA ALA A 5 -0.17 2.32 11.92
C ALA A 5 0.48 1.66 10.71
N LEU A 6 0.71 0.36 10.80
CA LEU A 6 1.19 -0.46 9.70
C LEU A 6 0.01 -1.28 9.18
N VAL A 7 -0.48 -0.94 8.01
CA VAL A 7 -1.69 -1.55 7.45
C VAL A 7 -1.39 -2.92 6.87
N ASP A 8 -2.17 -3.91 7.28
CA ASP A 8 -2.13 -5.25 6.70
C ASP A 8 -3.10 -5.32 5.51
N ALA A 9 -2.54 -5.19 4.31
CA ALA A 9 -3.29 -5.28 3.06
C ALA A 9 -3.24 -6.69 2.44
N GLY A 10 -2.78 -7.67 3.22
CA GLY A 10 -2.60 -9.04 2.74
C GLY A 10 -1.34 -9.20 1.90
N GLY A 11 -0.73 -10.38 1.92
CA GLY A 11 0.42 -10.71 1.10
C GLY A 11 1.71 -9.95 1.38
N ALA A 12 1.66 -8.84 2.09
CA ALA A 12 2.84 -8.05 2.39
C ALA A 12 3.69 -8.72 3.48
N ASN A 13 5.01 -8.53 3.38
CA ASN A 13 5.91 -9.00 4.43
C ASN A 13 5.97 -7.95 5.56
N LEU A 14 4.97 -7.99 6.43
CA LEU A 14 4.87 -7.04 7.54
C LEU A 14 6.02 -7.17 8.53
N GLY A 15 6.53 -8.39 8.72
CA GLY A 15 7.65 -8.64 9.62
C GLY A 15 8.90 -7.86 9.22
N SER A 16 9.24 -7.85 7.94
CA SER A 16 10.40 -7.11 7.43
C SER A 16 10.27 -5.61 7.68
N VAL A 17 9.09 -5.06 7.46
CA VAL A 17 8.84 -3.63 7.70
C VAL A 17 8.93 -3.31 9.19
N ARG A 18 8.33 -4.15 10.04
CA ARG A 18 8.42 -3.99 11.50
C ARG A 18 9.85 -4.01 11.99
N TYR A 19 10.64 -4.97 11.53
CA TYR A 19 12.05 -5.08 11.94
C TYR A 19 12.85 -3.85 11.51
N ALA A 20 12.59 -3.32 10.31
CA ALA A 20 13.23 -2.10 9.86
C ALA A 20 12.87 -0.91 10.76
N LEU A 21 11.61 -0.80 11.16
CA LEU A 21 11.15 0.25 12.07
C LEU A 21 11.74 0.09 13.46
N GLU A 22 11.84 -1.14 13.96
CA GLU A 22 12.45 -1.42 15.26
C GLU A 22 13.92 -0.99 15.29
N ARG A 23 14.65 -1.20 14.20
CA ARG A 23 16.04 -0.74 14.10
C ARG A 23 16.16 0.79 14.17
N LEU A 24 15.10 1.49 13.81
CA LEU A 24 15.03 2.95 13.91
C LEU A 24 14.46 3.42 15.26
N GLY A 25 14.16 2.49 16.15
CA GLY A 25 13.56 2.82 17.45
C GLY A 25 12.08 3.16 17.36
N VAL A 26 11.41 2.75 16.28
CA VAL A 26 9.99 3.05 16.05
C VAL A 26 9.15 1.80 16.25
N GLU A 27 8.12 1.93 17.10
CA GLU A 27 7.15 0.88 17.34
C GLU A 27 5.93 1.12 16.44
N ALA A 28 5.50 0.10 15.70
CA ALA A 28 4.36 0.18 14.81
C ALA A 28 3.27 -0.78 15.25
N ARG A 29 2.02 -0.32 15.19
CA ARG A 29 0.86 -1.14 15.45
C ARG A 29 0.33 -1.70 14.13
N ILE A 30 0.18 -3.03 14.03
CA ILE A 30 -0.42 -3.65 12.86
C ILE A 30 -1.92 -3.43 12.89
N VAL A 31 -2.45 -2.89 11.78
CA VAL A 31 -3.87 -2.54 11.65
C VAL A 31 -4.50 -3.40 10.56
N ARG A 32 -5.57 -4.11 10.91
CA ARG A 32 -6.27 -5.03 10.02
C ARG A 32 -7.69 -4.61 9.68
N ASP A 33 -8.17 -3.52 10.27
CA ASP A 33 -9.52 -2.99 10.00
C ASP A 33 -9.55 -1.47 10.10
N GLY A 34 -10.68 -0.89 9.68
CA GLY A 34 -10.81 0.55 9.65
C GLY A 34 -10.74 1.23 11.01
N ASP A 35 -11.21 0.55 12.06
CA ASP A 35 -11.20 1.11 13.40
C ASP A 35 -9.77 1.34 13.90
N GLY A 36 -8.84 0.48 13.49
CA GLY A 36 -7.44 0.60 13.85
C GLY A 36 -6.76 1.86 13.34
N LEU A 37 -7.33 2.53 12.35
CA LEU A 37 -6.75 3.75 11.78
C LEU A 37 -7.22 5.04 12.48
N CYS A 38 -8.25 4.97 13.32
CA CYS A 38 -8.91 6.16 13.86
C CYS A 38 -7.98 7.10 14.63
N ASP A 39 -7.00 6.56 15.33
CA ASP A 39 -6.09 7.36 16.16
C ASP A 39 -4.65 7.35 15.64
N ALA A 40 -4.45 6.90 14.40
CA ALA A 40 -3.11 6.86 13.82
C ALA A 40 -2.60 8.27 13.52
N GLY A 41 -1.38 8.55 13.92
CA GLY A 41 -0.70 9.80 13.57
C GLY A 41 0.12 9.70 12.30
N ARG A 42 0.46 8.48 11.89
CA ARG A 42 1.17 8.18 10.64
C ARG A 42 0.75 6.80 10.16
N ILE A 43 0.76 6.61 8.84
CA ILE A 43 0.31 5.36 8.24
C ILE A 43 1.37 4.87 7.25
N ILE A 44 1.70 3.57 7.32
CA ILE A 44 2.47 2.89 6.28
C ILE A 44 1.56 1.85 5.65
N LEU A 45 1.45 1.91 4.33
CA LEU A 45 0.68 0.96 3.53
C LEU A 45 1.65 0.17 2.65
N PRO A 46 2.14 -0.98 3.12
CA PRO A 46 2.95 -1.87 2.30
C PRO A 46 2.04 -2.78 1.48
N GLY A 47 2.58 -3.35 0.41
CA GLY A 47 1.84 -4.32 -0.37
C GLY A 47 2.72 -5.07 -1.33
N VAL A 48 2.34 -6.31 -1.62
CA VAL A 48 2.97 -7.14 -2.65
C VAL A 48 1.86 -7.83 -3.45
N GLY A 49 2.18 -8.26 -4.65
CA GLY A 49 1.23 -8.95 -5.52
C GLY A 49 0.42 -7.99 -6.38
N ALA A 50 -0.82 -8.35 -6.66
CA ALA A 50 -1.67 -7.65 -7.62
C ALA A 50 -2.63 -6.68 -6.93
N ALA A 51 -2.97 -5.61 -7.64
CA ALA A 51 -3.84 -4.56 -7.12
C ALA A 51 -5.27 -5.03 -6.82
N ALA A 52 -5.84 -5.89 -7.68
CA ALA A 52 -7.24 -6.30 -7.53
C ALA A 52 -7.50 -7.06 -6.23
N PRO A 53 -6.74 -8.13 -5.88
CA PRO A 53 -6.96 -8.80 -4.60
C PRO A 53 -6.62 -7.91 -3.40
N ALA A 54 -5.64 -7.04 -3.51
CA ALA A 54 -5.31 -6.10 -2.42
C ALA A 54 -6.47 -5.14 -2.16
N MET A 55 -7.05 -4.55 -3.21
CA MET A 55 -8.20 -3.65 -3.06
C MET A 55 -9.43 -4.38 -2.52
N ALA A 56 -9.66 -5.63 -2.97
CA ALA A 56 -10.76 -6.43 -2.45
C ALA A 56 -10.62 -6.66 -0.94
N LEU A 57 -9.42 -6.97 -0.48
CA LEU A 57 -9.16 -7.16 0.95
C LEU A 57 -9.33 -5.88 1.75
N LEU A 58 -8.84 -4.75 1.23
CA LEU A 58 -9.04 -3.46 1.89
C LEU A 58 -10.52 -3.12 2.04
N ARG A 59 -11.33 -3.41 1.01
CA ARG A 59 -12.78 -3.20 1.07
C ARG A 59 -13.43 -4.09 2.12
N GLU A 60 -13.08 -5.38 2.11
CA GLU A 60 -13.61 -6.35 3.05
C GLU A 60 -13.34 -5.96 4.49
N ARG A 61 -12.16 -5.41 4.76
CA ARG A 61 -11.72 -5.00 6.09
C ARG A 61 -12.18 -3.59 6.48
N GLY A 62 -12.92 -2.91 5.62
CA GLY A 62 -13.40 -1.55 5.88
C GLY A 62 -12.28 -0.52 5.95
N LEU A 63 -11.16 -0.74 5.24
CA LEU A 63 -10.00 0.13 5.26
C LEU A 63 -10.01 1.21 4.18
N VAL A 64 -10.82 1.05 3.13
CA VAL A 64 -10.79 1.98 1.97
C VAL A 64 -11.17 3.40 2.38
N GLU A 65 -12.33 3.57 3.00
CA GLU A 65 -12.79 4.91 3.37
C GLU A 65 -11.93 5.57 4.44
N PRO A 66 -11.50 4.88 5.51
CA PRO A 66 -10.57 5.47 6.46
C PRO A 66 -9.24 5.89 5.83
N LEU A 67 -8.70 5.12 4.90
CA LEU A 67 -7.49 5.50 4.19
C LEU A 67 -7.70 6.73 3.33
N ARG A 68 -8.83 6.81 2.62
CA ARG A 68 -9.17 7.98 1.80
C ARG A 68 -9.37 9.24 2.64
N ALA A 69 -9.94 9.08 3.82
CA ALA A 69 -10.23 10.20 4.73
C ALA A 69 -9.04 10.62 5.55
N ALA A 70 -7.94 9.85 5.57
CA ALA A 70 -6.79 10.15 6.40
C ALA A 70 -6.13 11.47 6.00
N THR A 71 -5.84 12.29 7.00
CA THR A 71 -5.17 13.58 6.83
C THR A 71 -3.74 13.57 7.38
N VAL A 72 -3.31 12.44 7.93
CA VAL A 72 -1.97 12.25 8.48
C VAL A 72 -1.00 11.80 7.37
N PRO A 73 0.32 11.90 7.59
CA PRO A 73 1.28 11.39 6.61
C PRO A 73 1.07 9.90 6.33
N LEU A 74 1.08 9.55 5.04
CA LEU A 74 0.89 8.19 4.57
C LEU A 74 2.03 7.82 3.61
N LEU A 75 2.70 6.71 3.89
CA LEU A 75 3.76 6.17 3.04
C LEU A 75 3.30 4.87 2.40
N GLY A 76 3.19 4.85 1.08
CA GLY A 76 2.93 3.62 0.32
C GLY A 76 4.23 2.98 -0.12
N ILE A 77 4.36 1.67 0.06
CA ILE A 77 5.56 0.91 -0.31
C ILE A 77 5.16 -0.15 -1.33
N CYS A 78 5.87 -0.16 -2.48
CA CYS A 78 5.68 -1.13 -3.56
C CYS A 78 4.22 -1.12 -4.05
N LEU A 79 3.49 -2.23 -3.98
CA LEU A 79 2.08 -2.25 -4.36
C LEU A 79 1.27 -1.22 -3.56
N GLY A 80 1.59 -1.02 -2.27
CA GLY A 80 0.92 -0.01 -1.46
C GLY A 80 1.03 1.39 -2.06
N MET A 81 2.19 1.75 -2.63
CA MET A 81 2.34 3.01 -3.36
C MET A 81 1.43 3.04 -4.59
N GLN A 82 1.36 1.94 -5.35
CA GLN A 82 0.53 1.87 -6.54
C GLN A 82 -0.96 2.05 -6.21
N LEU A 83 -1.40 1.54 -5.07
CA LEU A 83 -2.81 1.66 -4.65
C LEU A 83 -3.22 3.10 -4.30
N LEU A 84 -2.28 4.02 -4.13
CA LEU A 84 -2.59 5.43 -3.87
C LEU A 84 -3.17 6.14 -5.09
N PHE A 85 -2.92 5.63 -6.30
CA PHE A 85 -3.42 6.22 -7.53
C PHE A 85 -4.90 5.89 -7.75
N GLU A 86 -5.48 6.43 -8.83
CA GLU A 86 -6.91 6.27 -9.09
C GLU A 86 -7.29 4.86 -9.50
N SER A 87 -6.43 4.22 -10.31
CA SER A 87 -6.69 2.88 -10.84
C SER A 87 -5.41 2.19 -11.27
N SER A 88 -5.51 0.90 -11.54
CA SER A 88 -4.38 0.09 -12.01
C SER A 88 -4.81 -0.79 -13.18
N ASP A 89 -3.94 -0.91 -14.19
CA ASP A 89 -4.14 -1.84 -15.30
C ASP A 89 -4.05 -3.30 -14.84
N GLU A 90 -3.38 -3.53 -13.72
CA GLU A 90 -3.26 -4.85 -13.15
C GLU A 90 -4.59 -5.25 -12.50
N GLY A 91 -5.36 -6.05 -13.22
CA GLY A 91 -6.71 -6.43 -12.83
C GLY A 91 -7.77 -5.38 -13.17
N ASP A 92 -7.40 -4.31 -13.89
CA ASP A 92 -8.31 -3.22 -14.27
C ASP A 92 -9.19 -2.79 -13.09
N VAL A 93 -8.55 -2.35 -12.02
CA VAL A 93 -9.21 -2.11 -10.74
C VAL A 93 -9.10 -0.65 -10.32
N ALA A 94 -10.20 -0.13 -9.73
CA ALA A 94 -10.17 1.17 -9.05
C ALA A 94 -9.40 1.03 -7.73
N CYS A 95 -8.51 1.97 -7.48
CA CYS A 95 -7.67 2.00 -6.28
C CYS A 95 -8.14 3.10 -5.32
N LEU A 96 -7.26 3.59 -4.44
CA LEU A 96 -7.65 4.53 -3.39
C LEU A 96 -7.89 5.96 -3.91
N GLY A 97 -7.26 6.34 -5.01
CA GLY A 97 -7.50 7.64 -5.61
C GLY A 97 -7.00 8.83 -4.81
N LEU A 98 -5.98 8.64 -3.98
CA LEU A 98 -5.38 9.73 -3.21
C LEU A 98 -4.44 10.59 -4.08
N LEU A 99 -3.88 10.01 -5.11
CA LEU A 99 -3.03 10.69 -6.08
C LEU A 99 -3.64 10.58 -7.48
N PRO A 100 -3.54 11.64 -8.30
CA PRO A 100 -4.04 11.57 -9.67
C PRO A 100 -3.16 10.64 -10.51
N GLY A 101 -3.79 9.95 -11.45
CA GLY A 101 -3.10 9.09 -12.39
C GLY A 101 -3.50 7.63 -12.28
N ARG A 102 -2.94 6.86 -13.20
CA ARG A 102 -3.24 5.44 -13.35
C ARG A 102 -1.94 4.66 -13.41
N VAL A 103 -1.88 3.53 -12.71
CA VAL A 103 -0.77 2.59 -12.82
C VAL A 103 -0.92 1.82 -14.12
N ARG A 104 0.05 1.93 -15.00
CA ARG A 104 0.03 1.30 -16.32
C ARG A 104 1.08 0.22 -16.45
N LYS A 105 0.73 -0.83 -17.18
CA LYS A 105 1.69 -1.87 -17.53
C LYS A 105 2.74 -1.30 -18.49
N LEU A 106 4.01 -1.63 -18.23
CA LEU A 106 5.08 -1.27 -19.14
C LEU A 106 4.90 -1.99 -20.47
N ARG A 107 5.19 -1.31 -21.56
CA ARG A 107 5.16 -1.91 -22.89
C ARG A 107 6.49 -2.61 -23.17
N GLY A 108 6.46 -3.90 -23.51
CA GLY A 108 7.61 -4.61 -24.03
C GLY A 108 7.88 -4.23 -25.48
N GLY A 109 9.06 -4.59 -25.97
CA GLY A 109 9.45 -4.36 -27.36
C GLY A 109 10.82 -4.93 -27.62
N PRO A 110 11.42 -4.73 -28.83
CA PRO A 110 12.76 -5.21 -29.12
C PRO A 110 13.75 -4.71 -28.09
N GLY A 111 14.44 -5.64 -27.41
CA GLY A 111 15.39 -5.30 -26.36
C GLY A 111 14.77 -4.88 -25.02
N LEU A 112 13.43 -4.88 -24.92
CA LEU A 112 12.74 -4.52 -23.70
C LEU A 112 11.98 -5.73 -23.15
N ARG A 113 12.31 -6.08 -21.91
CA ARG A 113 11.67 -7.21 -21.23
C ARG A 113 10.63 -6.71 -20.22
N VAL A 114 9.46 -7.32 -20.24
CA VAL A 114 8.41 -7.10 -19.22
C VAL A 114 8.05 -8.46 -18.64
N PRO A 115 8.17 -8.67 -17.30
CA PRO A 115 8.58 -7.69 -16.30
C PRO A 115 10.07 -7.34 -16.38
N HIS A 116 10.41 -6.13 -15.92
CA HIS A 116 11.80 -5.70 -15.79
C HIS A 116 12.42 -6.35 -14.54
N MET A 117 13.52 -7.06 -14.72
CA MET A 117 14.21 -7.75 -13.64
C MET A 117 15.63 -7.21 -13.53
N GLY A 118 15.97 -6.71 -12.37
CA GLY A 118 17.31 -6.18 -12.12
C GLY A 118 17.30 -5.05 -11.08
N TRP A 119 18.51 -4.66 -10.72
CA TRP A 119 18.74 -3.49 -9.87
C TRP A 119 19.09 -2.28 -10.74
N ASN A 120 18.45 -1.17 -10.46
CA ASN A 120 18.70 0.10 -11.16
C ASN A 120 19.47 1.06 -10.28
#